data_46d9e0d09ed6b039b5977cd9dd82daf1
#
_entry.id   46d9e0d09ed6b039b5977cd9dd82daf1
#
_cell.length_a   1.000
_cell.length_b   1.000
_cell.length_c   1.000
_cell.angle_alpha   90.00
_cell.angle_beta   90.00
_cell.angle_gamma   90.00
#
_symmetry.space_group_name_H-M   'P 1'
#
loop_
_entity.id
_entity.type
_entity.pdbx_description
1 polymer ?
#
loop_
_entity_poly.entity_id
_entity_poly.type
_entity_poly.pdbx_seq_one_letter_code
_entity_poly.pdbx_strand_id
1 'polypeptide(L)'
;MDIDHIHFYVEDAQVWRDWFVSMFGFRAIARGSNADTLSEVVGLGRICFVLSSARSNASPVASYLQQHPPGVVDVALRVAQLELILKRAAAAKMPLLQPLQSHLQQCWAQVAGWGSIRHTLVEGNGLAPALSHLGTDSTIEWIDFQPVQNPPLLSIDHVVLNVAAGDLEPAVSWYEAALGLHRQQMFAIHTDRSGLCSQVLKHPQGLVQMPINEPASASSQIQEFLDLNRGAGIQHIALEAADVVQSIAQLRQRGLSFLPVPPTYYDDLRQRPGFQLSELQWNAIAREQVLVDWPPDRPEAMLLQAFTQPIFAQPTFFFELIQRQHYQIEQRVEQAKGFGEGNFRALFEAIEREQMKRGSLR
;
A
#
# COMPACT_ATOMS: atom_id res chain seq x y z
N MET A 1 6.79 -8.22 -12.71
CA MET A 1 5.47 -7.68 -12.34
C MET A 1 5.70 -6.56 -11.35
N ASP A 2 5.10 -5.39 -11.58
CA ASP A 2 5.26 -4.20 -10.77
C ASP A 2 3.88 -3.57 -10.50
N ILE A 3 3.73 -2.75 -9.48
CA ILE A 3 2.47 -2.02 -9.25
C ILE A 3 2.41 -0.89 -10.26
N ASP A 4 1.33 -0.84 -11.05
CA ASP A 4 1.10 0.18 -12.06
C ASP A 4 0.42 1.41 -11.45
N HIS A 5 -0.73 1.22 -10.84
CA HIS A 5 -1.47 2.24 -10.11
C HIS A 5 -2.36 1.61 -9.05
N ILE A 6 -2.84 2.45 -8.13
CA ILE A 6 -3.83 2.07 -7.12
C ILE A 6 -5.10 2.86 -7.35
N HIS A 7 -6.25 2.19 -7.32
CA HIS A 7 -7.54 2.82 -7.49
C HIS A 7 -8.31 2.83 -6.17
N PHE A 8 -8.67 4.02 -5.74
CA PHE A 8 -9.49 4.27 -4.55
C PHE A 8 -10.93 4.64 -4.96
N TYR A 9 -11.91 4.09 -4.25
CA TYR A 9 -13.26 4.61 -4.25
C TYR A 9 -13.46 5.50 -3.01
N VAL A 10 -13.89 6.74 -3.26
CA VAL A 10 -14.01 7.80 -2.26
C VAL A 10 -15.33 8.55 -2.43
N GLU A 11 -15.74 9.30 -1.42
CA GLU A 11 -16.99 10.07 -1.45
C GLU A 11 -16.92 11.21 -2.47
N ASP A 12 -15.75 11.90 -2.57
CA ASP A 12 -15.50 13.01 -3.48
C ASP A 12 -14.08 12.95 -4.03
N ALA A 13 -13.95 12.61 -5.31
CA ALA A 13 -12.66 12.47 -5.97
C ALA A 13 -11.85 13.77 -6.05
N GLN A 14 -12.52 14.93 -6.14
CA GLN A 14 -11.85 16.23 -6.22
C GLN A 14 -11.25 16.63 -4.87
N VAL A 15 -12.01 16.44 -3.79
CA VAL A 15 -11.55 16.70 -2.42
C VAL A 15 -10.31 15.84 -2.12
N TRP A 16 -10.34 14.56 -2.47
CA TRP A 16 -9.22 13.66 -2.25
C TRP A 16 -8.03 13.96 -3.16
N ARG A 17 -8.24 14.36 -4.42
CA ARG A 17 -7.17 14.87 -5.28
C ARG A 17 -6.47 16.06 -4.61
N ASP A 18 -7.22 17.05 -4.13
CA ASP A 18 -6.67 18.25 -3.51
C ASP A 18 -5.95 17.91 -2.21
N TRP A 19 -6.45 16.92 -1.46
CA TRP A 19 -5.79 16.40 -0.28
C TRP A 19 -4.43 15.76 -0.62
N PHE A 20 -4.35 14.87 -1.62
CA PHE A 20 -3.08 14.28 -2.03
C PHE A 20 -2.08 15.32 -2.55
N VAL A 21 -2.56 16.32 -3.29
CA VAL A 21 -1.73 17.43 -3.78
C VAL A 21 -1.19 18.25 -2.60
N SER A 22 -2.02 18.62 -1.65
CA SER A 22 -1.60 19.47 -0.51
C SER A 22 -0.75 18.70 0.51
N MET A 23 -1.17 17.51 0.92
CA MET A 23 -0.50 16.74 1.99
C MET A 23 0.76 16.03 1.50
N PHE A 24 0.69 15.30 0.39
CA PHE A 24 1.82 14.51 -0.12
C PHE A 24 2.65 15.22 -1.19
N GLY A 25 2.12 16.29 -1.82
CA GLY A 25 2.78 16.98 -2.92
C GLY A 25 2.64 16.28 -4.26
N PHE A 26 1.62 15.45 -4.41
CA PHE A 26 1.26 14.87 -5.70
C PHE A 26 0.91 15.94 -6.72
N ARG A 27 0.91 15.56 -8.00
CA ARG A 27 0.42 16.39 -9.11
C ARG A 27 -0.83 15.75 -9.68
N ALA A 28 -1.84 16.57 -10.00
CA ALA A 28 -2.95 16.11 -10.83
C ALA A 28 -2.41 15.83 -12.25
N ILE A 29 -2.78 14.66 -12.80
CA ILE A 29 -2.28 14.17 -14.09
C ILE A 29 -3.39 14.09 -15.12
N ALA A 30 -4.56 13.64 -14.69
CA ALA A 30 -5.70 13.50 -15.55
C ALA A 30 -7.00 13.59 -14.76
N ARG A 31 -8.06 13.89 -15.47
CA ARG A 31 -9.44 13.82 -14.99
C ARG A 31 -10.25 13.06 -16.02
N GLY A 32 -11.10 12.16 -15.57
CA GLY A 32 -12.01 11.43 -16.42
C GLY A 32 -13.41 11.39 -15.84
N SER A 33 -14.44 11.40 -16.71
CA SER A 33 -15.81 11.22 -16.24
C SER A 33 -16.69 10.58 -17.30
N ASN A 34 -17.69 9.84 -16.85
CA ASN A 34 -18.84 9.44 -17.62
C ASN A 34 -20.13 9.93 -16.92
N ALA A 35 -21.29 9.45 -17.35
CA ALA A 35 -22.57 9.84 -16.74
C ALA A 35 -22.64 9.56 -15.23
N ASP A 36 -22.01 8.48 -14.78
CA ASP A 36 -22.20 7.93 -13.44
C ASP A 36 -21.00 8.12 -12.51
N THR A 37 -19.78 8.31 -13.03
CA THR A 37 -18.54 8.31 -12.26
C THR A 37 -17.64 9.47 -12.67
N LEU A 38 -17.02 10.11 -11.68
CA LEU A 38 -15.91 11.06 -11.82
C LEU A 38 -14.65 10.42 -11.28
N SER A 39 -13.54 10.54 -12.02
CA SER A 39 -12.22 10.05 -11.59
C SER A 39 -11.17 11.13 -11.76
N GLU A 40 -10.34 11.28 -10.74
CA GLU A 40 -9.14 12.12 -10.73
C GLU A 40 -7.91 11.24 -10.64
N VAL A 41 -6.85 11.58 -11.36
CA VAL A 41 -5.57 10.85 -11.33
C VAL A 41 -4.49 11.76 -10.79
N VAL A 42 -3.76 11.28 -9.81
CA VAL A 42 -2.63 12.01 -9.21
C VAL A 42 -1.36 11.15 -9.23
N GLY A 43 -0.20 11.80 -9.36
CA GLY A 43 1.08 11.11 -9.41
C GLY A 43 2.22 11.84 -8.72
N LEU A 44 3.20 11.06 -8.25
CA LEU A 44 4.45 11.53 -7.68
C LEU A 44 5.54 10.46 -7.88
N GLY A 45 6.64 10.80 -8.52
CA GLY A 45 7.65 9.79 -8.88
C GLY A 45 7.05 8.72 -9.80
N ARG A 46 7.11 7.45 -9.39
CA ARG A 46 6.46 6.32 -10.06
C ARG A 46 5.12 5.94 -9.43
N ILE A 47 4.65 6.71 -8.46
CA ILE A 47 3.39 6.46 -7.77
C ILE A 47 2.26 7.08 -8.57
N CYS A 48 1.22 6.31 -8.87
CA CYS A 48 0.01 6.75 -9.52
C CYS A 48 -1.22 6.28 -8.72
N PHE A 49 -2.09 7.24 -8.36
CA PHE A 49 -3.36 6.95 -7.71
C PHE A 49 -4.53 7.45 -8.56
N VAL A 50 -5.55 6.62 -8.67
CA VAL A 50 -6.85 6.94 -9.26
C VAL A 50 -7.85 7.08 -8.12
N LEU A 51 -8.61 8.16 -8.13
CA LEU A 51 -9.59 8.51 -7.09
C LEU A 51 -10.94 8.64 -7.78
N SER A 52 -11.90 7.76 -7.50
CA SER A 52 -13.21 7.81 -8.15
C SER A 52 -14.33 8.04 -7.16
N SER A 53 -15.28 8.90 -7.56
CA SER A 53 -16.50 9.20 -6.82
C SER A 53 -17.74 9.03 -7.70
N ALA A 54 -18.87 8.72 -7.08
CA ALA A 54 -20.14 8.55 -7.76
C ALA A 54 -20.74 9.90 -8.15
N ARG A 55 -21.27 9.99 -9.38
CA ARG A 55 -22.12 11.08 -9.87
C ARG A 55 -23.60 10.69 -9.86
N SER A 56 -23.88 9.39 -9.87
CA SER A 56 -25.22 8.82 -9.77
C SER A 56 -25.22 7.52 -8.97
N ASN A 57 -26.40 7.05 -8.61
CA ASN A 57 -26.56 5.76 -7.92
C ASN A 57 -26.25 4.55 -8.81
N ALA A 58 -26.14 4.73 -10.13
CA ALA A 58 -25.73 3.68 -11.07
C ALA A 58 -24.20 3.47 -11.08
N SER A 59 -23.43 4.38 -10.47
CA SER A 59 -22.00 4.23 -10.36
C SER A 59 -21.61 2.99 -9.54
N PRO A 60 -20.60 2.22 -9.98
CA PRO A 60 -20.03 1.14 -9.16
C PRO A 60 -19.43 1.67 -7.85
N VAL A 61 -19.02 2.95 -7.81
CA VAL A 61 -18.55 3.61 -6.59
C VAL A 61 -19.68 3.72 -5.56
N ALA A 62 -20.90 4.13 -5.98
CA ALA A 62 -22.04 4.22 -5.10
C ALA A 62 -22.38 2.86 -4.47
N SER A 63 -22.40 1.81 -5.28
CA SER A 63 -22.65 0.43 -4.79
C SER A 63 -21.57 -0.04 -3.82
N TYR A 64 -20.31 0.28 -4.06
CA TYR A 64 -19.20 -0.07 -3.16
C TYR A 64 -19.33 0.67 -1.81
N LEU A 65 -19.54 1.98 -1.82
CA LEU A 65 -19.62 2.81 -0.60
C LEU A 65 -20.82 2.50 0.28
N GLN A 66 -21.87 1.84 -0.26
CA GLN A 66 -22.95 1.29 0.56
C GLN A 66 -22.50 0.06 1.38
N GLN A 67 -21.54 -0.71 0.86
CA GLN A 67 -21.06 -1.96 1.47
C GLN A 67 -19.76 -1.78 2.24
N HIS A 68 -18.89 -0.86 1.83
CA HIS A 68 -17.55 -0.61 2.38
C HIS A 68 -17.36 0.87 2.69
N PRO A 69 -16.46 1.24 3.62
CA PRO A 69 -15.95 2.60 3.72
C PRO A 69 -15.08 2.94 2.49
N PRO A 70 -14.68 4.21 2.31
CA PRO A 70 -13.66 4.57 1.34
C PRO A 70 -12.40 3.73 1.48
N GLY A 71 -11.83 3.33 0.34
CA GLY A 71 -10.65 2.47 0.35
C GLY A 71 -10.16 2.07 -1.03
N VAL A 72 -9.16 1.20 -1.05
CA VAL A 72 -8.59 0.64 -2.27
C VAL A 72 -9.52 -0.43 -2.83
N VAL A 73 -9.82 -0.34 -4.11
CA VAL A 73 -10.65 -1.31 -4.83
C VAL A 73 -9.90 -2.04 -5.94
N ASP A 74 -8.80 -1.47 -6.42
CA ASP A 74 -7.97 -2.08 -7.44
C ASP A 74 -6.49 -1.84 -7.16
N VAL A 75 -5.72 -2.91 -7.18
CA VAL A 75 -4.26 -2.87 -7.23
C VAL A 75 -3.85 -3.29 -8.63
N ALA A 76 -3.64 -2.32 -9.50
CA ALA A 76 -3.26 -2.57 -10.88
C ALA A 76 -1.80 -3.00 -10.98
N LEU A 77 -1.57 -4.04 -11.79
CA LEU A 77 -0.27 -4.70 -11.91
C LEU A 77 0.23 -4.62 -13.35
N ARG A 78 1.43 -4.07 -13.53
CA ARG A 78 2.13 -4.09 -14.82
C ARG A 78 2.80 -5.44 -15.02
N VAL A 79 2.49 -6.07 -16.14
CA VAL A 79 2.96 -7.41 -16.50
C VAL A 79 3.67 -7.39 -17.84
N ALA A 80 4.63 -8.30 -18.05
CA ALA A 80 5.35 -8.40 -19.32
C ALA A 80 4.63 -9.24 -20.37
N GLN A 81 3.74 -10.16 -19.94
CA GLN A 81 3.03 -11.11 -20.81
C GLN A 81 1.60 -11.29 -20.28
N LEU A 82 0.73 -10.37 -20.65
CA LEU A 82 -0.66 -10.32 -20.14
C LEU A 82 -1.44 -11.60 -20.45
N GLU A 83 -1.37 -12.10 -21.68
CA GLU A 83 -2.09 -13.34 -22.08
C GLU A 83 -1.66 -14.55 -21.25
N LEU A 84 -0.36 -14.66 -20.91
CA LEU A 84 0.14 -15.75 -20.08
C LEU A 84 -0.45 -15.68 -18.66
N ILE A 85 -0.50 -14.49 -18.08
CA ILE A 85 -1.11 -14.28 -16.74
C ILE A 85 -2.60 -14.58 -16.79
N LEU A 86 -3.32 -14.14 -17.83
CA LEU A 86 -4.75 -14.44 -17.98
C LEU A 86 -5.02 -15.96 -18.12
N LYS A 87 -4.17 -16.70 -18.82
CA LYS A 87 -4.27 -18.18 -18.89
C LYS A 87 -4.06 -18.82 -17.53
N ARG A 88 -3.09 -18.34 -16.73
CA ARG A 88 -2.86 -18.83 -15.35
C ARG A 88 -4.05 -18.47 -14.45
N ALA A 89 -4.54 -17.23 -14.50
CA ALA A 89 -5.69 -16.79 -13.76
C ALA A 89 -6.93 -17.64 -14.06
N ALA A 90 -7.19 -17.93 -15.34
CA ALA A 90 -8.27 -18.80 -15.76
C ALA A 90 -8.11 -20.26 -15.25
N ALA A 91 -6.88 -20.81 -15.27
CA ALA A 91 -6.58 -22.13 -14.73
C ALA A 91 -6.80 -22.18 -13.20
N ALA A 92 -6.49 -21.10 -12.49
CA ALA A 92 -6.78 -20.91 -11.07
C ALA A 92 -8.25 -20.55 -10.77
N LYS A 93 -9.13 -20.55 -11.79
CA LYS A 93 -10.55 -20.16 -11.69
C LYS A 93 -10.78 -18.74 -11.18
N MET A 94 -9.83 -17.82 -11.43
CA MET A 94 -9.97 -16.42 -11.14
C MET A 94 -11.02 -15.78 -12.06
N PRO A 95 -12.06 -15.14 -11.55
CA PRO A 95 -13.07 -14.51 -12.40
C PRO A 95 -12.47 -13.38 -13.24
N LEU A 96 -12.72 -13.41 -14.55
CA LEU A 96 -12.42 -12.32 -15.45
C LEU A 96 -13.55 -11.27 -15.33
N LEU A 97 -13.22 -10.08 -14.84
CA LEU A 97 -14.17 -8.99 -14.65
C LEU A 97 -14.31 -8.12 -15.90
N GLN A 98 -13.18 -7.85 -16.57
CA GLN A 98 -13.15 -7.17 -17.85
C GLN A 98 -12.24 -7.94 -18.81
N PRO A 99 -12.73 -8.31 -20.01
CA PRO A 99 -11.93 -9.01 -20.99
C PRO A 99 -10.79 -8.12 -21.51
N LEU A 100 -9.86 -8.75 -22.24
CA LEU A 100 -8.72 -8.09 -22.85
C LEU A 100 -9.18 -6.88 -23.69
N GLN A 101 -8.66 -5.74 -23.35
CA GLN A 101 -8.80 -4.47 -24.05
C GLN A 101 -7.46 -4.06 -24.63
N SER A 102 -7.48 -3.30 -25.72
CA SER A 102 -6.26 -2.72 -26.30
C SER A 102 -6.51 -1.31 -26.80
N HIS A 103 -5.54 -0.45 -26.56
CA HIS A 103 -5.53 0.92 -27.10
C HIS A 103 -4.08 1.34 -27.37
N LEU A 104 -3.78 1.76 -28.60
CA LEU A 104 -2.41 2.04 -29.05
C LEU A 104 -1.50 0.82 -28.80
N GLN A 105 -0.44 1.01 -27.98
CA GLN A 105 0.54 -0.02 -27.61
C GLN A 105 0.31 -0.58 -26.19
N GLN A 106 -0.90 -0.40 -25.65
CA GLN A 106 -1.27 -0.87 -24.32
C GLN A 106 -2.38 -1.90 -24.42
N CYS A 107 -2.24 -2.95 -23.61
CA CYS A 107 -3.28 -3.95 -23.41
C CYS A 107 -3.57 -4.09 -21.92
N TRP A 108 -4.81 -4.31 -21.57
CA TRP A 108 -5.20 -4.56 -20.19
C TRP A 108 -6.42 -5.46 -20.07
N ALA A 109 -6.55 -6.09 -18.94
CA ALA A 109 -7.73 -6.86 -18.54
C ALA A 109 -7.93 -6.70 -17.04
N GLN A 110 -9.12 -6.95 -16.54
CA GLN A 110 -9.37 -6.91 -15.11
C GLN A 110 -9.84 -8.26 -14.60
N VAL A 111 -9.25 -8.71 -13.51
CA VAL A 111 -9.58 -9.97 -12.84
C VAL A 111 -9.98 -9.69 -11.39
N ALA A 112 -10.79 -10.60 -10.81
CA ALA A 112 -11.10 -10.53 -9.39
C ALA A 112 -9.83 -10.75 -8.56
N GLY A 113 -9.69 -10.03 -7.47
CA GLY A 113 -8.74 -10.26 -6.41
C GLY A 113 -9.39 -11.02 -5.25
N TRP A 114 -8.73 -11.06 -4.08
CA TRP A 114 -9.32 -11.62 -2.87
C TRP A 114 -10.33 -10.65 -2.24
N GLY A 115 -11.48 -11.16 -1.81
CA GLY A 115 -12.55 -10.31 -1.26
C GLY A 115 -13.15 -9.39 -2.31
N SER A 116 -13.25 -8.10 -2.01
CA SER A 116 -13.76 -7.06 -2.92
C SER A 116 -12.69 -6.41 -3.80
N ILE A 117 -11.42 -6.84 -3.69
CA ILE A 117 -10.30 -6.27 -4.46
C ILE A 117 -10.35 -6.77 -5.91
N ARG A 118 -9.89 -5.93 -6.82
CA ARG A 118 -9.67 -6.25 -8.23
C ARG A 118 -8.20 -6.08 -8.58
N HIS A 119 -7.79 -6.70 -9.68
CA HIS A 119 -6.48 -6.47 -10.28
C HIS A 119 -6.65 -6.12 -11.75
N THR A 120 -6.37 -4.89 -12.10
CA THR A 120 -6.16 -4.51 -13.49
C THR A 120 -4.75 -4.93 -13.91
N LEU A 121 -4.66 -5.84 -14.84
CA LEU A 121 -3.39 -6.33 -15.40
C LEU A 121 -3.07 -5.50 -16.64
N VAL A 122 -1.90 -4.86 -16.68
CA VAL A 122 -1.51 -3.90 -17.71
C VAL A 122 -0.23 -4.37 -18.41
N GLU A 123 -0.26 -4.45 -19.73
CA GLU A 123 0.93 -4.66 -20.57
C GLU A 123 1.18 -3.38 -21.39
N GLY A 124 2.43 -2.93 -21.44
CA GLY A 124 2.84 -1.68 -22.08
C GLY A 124 2.98 -0.50 -21.10
N ASN A 125 3.25 0.68 -21.63
CA ASN A 125 3.51 1.90 -20.87
C ASN A 125 2.45 2.97 -21.18
N GLY A 126 2.02 3.70 -20.14
CA GLY A 126 1.09 4.83 -20.24
C GLY A 126 -0.05 4.75 -19.22
N LEU A 127 -0.89 5.77 -19.18
CA LEU A 127 -1.92 5.96 -18.17
C LEU A 127 -3.34 5.61 -18.63
N ALA A 128 -3.54 5.23 -19.91
CA ALA A 128 -4.87 4.91 -20.43
C ALA A 128 -5.60 3.82 -19.64
N PRO A 129 -4.91 2.74 -19.17
CA PRO A 129 -5.55 1.72 -18.33
C PRO A 129 -6.09 2.25 -17.01
N ALA A 130 -5.47 3.29 -16.43
CA ALA A 130 -5.91 3.88 -15.16
C ALA A 130 -7.33 4.47 -15.22
N LEU A 131 -7.79 4.92 -16.40
CA LEU A 131 -9.14 5.46 -16.62
C LEU A 131 -10.04 4.51 -17.44
N SER A 132 -9.58 3.30 -17.76
CA SER A 132 -10.31 2.33 -18.58
C SER A 132 -11.66 1.89 -17.98
N HIS A 133 -11.79 1.97 -16.66
CA HIS A 133 -13.03 1.65 -15.94
C HIS A 133 -14.20 2.59 -16.26
N LEU A 134 -13.92 3.76 -16.84
CA LEU A 134 -14.96 4.73 -17.23
C LEU A 134 -15.69 4.34 -18.53
N GLY A 135 -15.13 3.41 -19.33
CA GLY A 135 -15.70 2.97 -20.61
C GLY A 135 -15.47 3.94 -21.76
N THR A 136 -16.01 3.59 -22.92
CA THR A 136 -15.80 4.32 -24.21
C THR A 136 -16.52 5.67 -24.27
N ASP A 137 -17.61 5.82 -23.52
CA ASP A 137 -18.44 7.04 -23.51
C ASP A 137 -17.94 8.08 -22.49
N SER A 138 -16.69 7.93 -22.06
CA SER A 138 -16.05 8.83 -21.09
C SER A 138 -15.38 10.03 -21.78
N THR A 139 -15.37 11.15 -21.07
CA THR A 139 -14.53 12.30 -21.38
C THR A 139 -13.27 12.21 -20.52
N ILE A 140 -12.09 12.26 -21.14
CA ILE A 140 -10.79 12.27 -20.45
C ILE A 140 -10.05 13.56 -20.80
N GLU A 141 -9.67 14.30 -19.77
CA GLU A 141 -8.84 15.49 -19.86
C GLU A 141 -7.46 15.15 -19.27
N TRP A 142 -6.44 15.24 -20.10
CA TRP A 142 -5.04 15.10 -19.66
C TRP A 142 -4.51 16.47 -19.24
N ILE A 143 -3.96 16.53 -18.03
CA ILE A 143 -3.40 17.75 -17.46
C ILE A 143 -1.91 17.77 -17.80
N ASP A 144 -1.46 18.85 -18.45
CA ASP A 144 -0.01 19.04 -18.68
C ASP A 144 0.67 19.31 -17.34
N PHE A 145 1.47 18.36 -16.88
CA PHE A 145 2.18 18.45 -15.62
C PHE A 145 3.67 18.28 -15.83
N GLN A 146 4.47 19.03 -15.07
CA GLN A 146 5.90 18.81 -15.01
C GLN A 146 6.22 17.80 -13.91
N PRO A 147 6.93 16.70 -14.22
CA PRO A 147 7.37 15.76 -13.21
C PRO A 147 8.18 16.46 -12.10
N VAL A 148 7.93 16.08 -10.86
CA VAL A 148 8.69 16.59 -9.71
C VAL A 148 10.12 16.07 -9.82
N GLN A 149 11.09 17.00 -9.89
CA GLN A 149 12.49 16.62 -9.86
C GLN A 149 12.86 16.18 -8.43
N ASN A 150 13.56 15.05 -8.31
CA ASN A 150 13.94 14.44 -7.02
C ASN A 150 12.74 14.35 -6.06
N PRO A 151 11.70 13.59 -6.41
CA PRO A 151 10.53 13.47 -5.56
C PRO A 151 10.90 12.82 -4.21
N PRO A 152 10.31 13.27 -3.09
CA PRO A 152 10.58 12.70 -1.78
C PRO A 152 10.12 11.23 -1.66
N LEU A 153 9.10 10.86 -2.43
CA LEU A 153 8.56 9.50 -2.54
C LEU A 153 8.77 8.99 -3.97
N LEU A 154 9.31 7.78 -4.08
CA LEU A 154 9.85 7.25 -5.35
C LEU A 154 8.87 6.30 -6.03
N SER A 155 8.33 5.34 -5.27
CA SER A 155 7.53 4.23 -5.78
C SER A 155 6.66 3.61 -4.67
N ILE A 156 5.78 2.70 -5.05
CA ILE A 156 5.08 1.83 -4.11
C ILE A 156 5.99 0.63 -3.83
N ASP A 157 6.36 0.44 -2.57
CA ASP A 157 7.20 -0.69 -2.12
C ASP A 157 6.37 -1.97 -1.97
N HIS A 158 5.23 -1.88 -1.27
CA HIS A 158 4.34 -3.00 -1.07
C HIS A 158 2.90 -2.56 -0.76
N VAL A 159 1.97 -3.50 -0.88
CA VAL A 159 0.56 -3.34 -0.49
C VAL A 159 0.16 -4.47 0.45
N VAL A 160 -0.59 -4.16 1.50
CA VAL A 160 -0.94 -5.12 2.54
C VAL A 160 -2.42 -5.43 2.51
N LEU A 161 -2.73 -6.71 2.32
CA LEU A 161 -4.07 -7.26 2.28
C LEU A 161 -4.40 -7.92 3.62
N ASN A 162 -5.51 -7.52 4.24
CA ASN A 162 -6.08 -8.22 5.38
C ASN A 162 -7.19 -9.16 4.94
N VAL A 163 -7.17 -10.39 5.47
CA VAL A 163 -8.15 -11.45 5.17
C VAL A 163 -8.78 -11.98 6.46
N ALA A 164 -9.91 -12.66 6.35
CA ALA A 164 -10.60 -13.24 7.51
C ALA A 164 -9.78 -14.35 8.17
N ALA A 165 -10.10 -14.66 9.43
CA ALA A 165 -9.47 -15.77 10.15
C ALA A 165 -9.68 -17.09 9.38
N GLY A 166 -8.59 -17.81 9.10
CA GLY A 166 -8.57 -19.02 8.31
C GLY A 166 -8.45 -18.83 6.79
N ASP A 167 -8.46 -17.58 6.32
CA ASP A 167 -8.34 -17.27 4.88
C ASP A 167 -6.90 -17.01 4.43
N LEU A 168 -5.91 -16.97 5.33
CA LEU A 168 -4.51 -16.68 4.98
C LEU A 168 -3.99 -17.69 3.96
N GLU A 169 -4.06 -18.98 4.27
CA GLU A 169 -3.54 -20.04 3.39
C GLU A 169 -4.31 -20.13 2.06
N PRO A 170 -5.67 -20.08 2.03
CA PRO A 170 -6.42 -20.00 0.79
C PRO A 170 -6.04 -18.79 -0.07
N ALA A 171 -5.92 -17.60 0.50
CA ALA A 171 -5.56 -16.38 -0.23
C ALA A 171 -4.14 -16.46 -0.79
N VAL A 172 -3.17 -16.90 0.02
CA VAL A 172 -1.78 -17.09 -0.41
C VAL A 172 -1.71 -18.06 -1.59
N SER A 173 -2.32 -19.25 -1.46
CA SER A 173 -2.33 -20.27 -2.52
C SER A 173 -2.99 -19.75 -3.80
N TRP A 174 -4.02 -18.93 -3.66
CA TRP A 174 -4.72 -18.36 -4.79
C TRP A 174 -3.83 -17.35 -5.56
N TYR A 175 -3.14 -16.46 -4.86
CA TYR A 175 -2.20 -15.49 -5.47
C TYR A 175 -0.98 -16.18 -6.09
N GLU A 176 -0.47 -17.26 -5.48
CA GLU A 176 0.60 -18.09 -6.07
C GLU A 176 0.16 -18.71 -7.40
N ALA A 177 -1.00 -19.35 -7.41
CA ALA A 177 -1.52 -20.01 -8.60
C ALA A 177 -1.85 -19.02 -9.73
N ALA A 178 -2.55 -17.94 -9.40
CA ALA A 178 -3.11 -17.01 -10.37
C ALA A 178 -2.08 -16.02 -10.91
N LEU A 179 -1.31 -15.36 -10.02
CA LEU A 179 -0.38 -14.31 -10.40
C LEU A 179 1.10 -14.75 -10.40
N GLY A 180 1.40 -15.95 -9.88
CA GLY A 180 2.77 -16.46 -9.81
C GLY A 180 3.61 -15.74 -8.77
N LEU A 181 3.00 -15.22 -7.73
CA LEU A 181 3.72 -14.75 -6.57
C LEU A 181 4.31 -15.94 -5.79
N HIS A 182 5.40 -15.71 -5.07
CA HIS A 182 6.07 -16.73 -4.29
C HIS A 182 6.13 -16.33 -2.82
N ARG A 183 5.94 -17.29 -1.94
CA ARG A 183 6.09 -17.10 -0.49
C ARG A 183 7.52 -16.69 -0.16
N GLN A 184 7.66 -15.67 0.66
CA GLN A 184 8.94 -15.24 1.21
C GLN A 184 8.95 -15.47 2.73
N GLN A 185 8.72 -14.45 3.50
CA GLN A 185 8.81 -14.46 4.95
C GLN A 185 7.41 -14.63 5.56
N MET A 186 7.34 -15.39 6.65
CA MET A 186 6.15 -15.53 7.48
C MET A 186 6.42 -14.88 8.84
N PHE A 187 5.44 -14.14 9.35
CA PHE A 187 5.48 -13.49 10.66
C PHE A 187 4.32 -13.96 11.52
N ALA A 188 4.56 -14.10 12.81
CA ALA A 188 3.53 -14.22 13.82
C ALA A 188 3.85 -13.22 14.93
N ILE A 189 2.94 -12.27 15.15
CA ILE A 189 3.06 -11.31 16.24
C ILE A 189 2.00 -11.62 17.28
N HIS A 190 2.43 -11.73 18.51
CA HIS A 190 1.58 -11.90 19.67
C HIS A 190 1.99 -10.90 20.75
N THR A 191 1.01 -10.24 21.32
CA THR A 191 1.10 -9.47 22.57
C THR A 191 0.23 -10.15 23.63
N ASP A 192 0.22 -9.62 24.83
CA ASP A 192 -0.68 -10.12 25.89
C ASP A 192 -2.17 -9.89 25.55
N ARG A 193 -2.48 -9.11 24.53
CA ARG A 193 -3.84 -8.63 24.20
C ARG A 193 -4.36 -9.16 22.88
N SER A 194 -3.50 -9.25 21.88
CA SER A 194 -3.93 -9.61 20.55
C SER A 194 -2.80 -10.24 19.71
N GLY A 195 -3.10 -10.60 18.47
CA GLY A 195 -2.10 -11.17 17.58
C GLY A 195 -2.53 -11.18 16.12
N LEU A 196 -1.55 -11.36 15.25
CA LEU A 196 -1.76 -11.59 13.82
C LEU A 196 -0.78 -12.63 13.27
N CYS A 197 -1.16 -13.27 12.16
CA CYS A 197 -0.28 -14.03 11.29
C CYS A 197 -0.17 -13.32 9.94
N SER A 198 1.02 -13.29 9.37
CA SER A 198 1.29 -12.64 8.08
C SER A 198 2.18 -13.52 7.21
N GLN A 199 1.82 -13.69 5.94
CA GLN A 199 2.64 -14.30 4.91
C GLN A 199 2.94 -13.27 3.83
N VAL A 200 4.21 -13.01 3.60
CA VAL A 200 4.65 -12.14 2.51
C VAL A 200 4.72 -12.93 1.21
N LEU A 201 4.08 -12.38 0.18
CA LEU A 201 4.23 -12.84 -1.21
C LEU A 201 5.07 -11.84 -2.00
N LYS A 202 5.91 -12.35 -2.91
CA LYS A 202 6.73 -11.53 -3.81
C LYS A 202 6.77 -12.11 -5.21
N HIS A 203 6.77 -11.23 -6.22
CA HIS A 203 7.02 -11.67 -7.59
C HIS A 203 8.51 -11.99 -7.80
N PRO A 204 8.88 -13.18 -8.37
CA PRO A 204 10.29 -13.61 -8.44
C PRO A 204 11.18 -12.72 -9.32
N GLN A 205 10.61 -12.06 -10.31
CA GLN A 205 11.32 -11.22 -11.29
C GLN A 205 10.85 -9.75 -11.30
N GLY A 206 10.06 -9.35 -10.32
CA GLY A 206 9.48 -8.00 -10.26
C GLY A 206 9.54 -7.40 -8.87
N LEU A 207 8.99 -6.20 -8.74
CA LEU A 207 9.03 -5.43 -7.49
C LEU A 207 7.80 -5.67 -6.61
N VAL A 208 6.74 -6.29 -7.13
CA VAL A 208 5.50 -6.52 -6.36
C VAL A 208 5.79 -7.34 -5.12
N GLN A 209 5.44 -6.78 -3.97
CA GLN A 209 5.42 -7.42 -2.67
C GLN A 209 4.04 -7.22 -2.04
N MET A 210 3.48 -8.28 -1.48
CA MET A 210 2.13 -8.29 -0.89
C MET A 210 2.13 -9.11 0.39
N PRO A 211 2.30 -8.51 1.56
CA PRO A 211 1.94 -9.14 2.82
C PRO A 211 0.44 -9.40 2.90
N ILE A 212 0.06 -10.60 3.32
CA ILE A 212 -1.34 -10.98 3.58
C ILE A 212 -1.42 -11.32 5.06
N ASN A 213 -2.34 -10.64 5.78
CA ASN A 213 -2.49 -10.78 7.21
C ASN A 213 -3.84 -11.39 7.55
N GLU A 214 -3.85 -12.29 8.54
CA GLU A 214 -5.09 -12.72 9.21
C GLU A 214 -5.04 -12.44 10.71
N PRO A 215 -6.19 -12.25 11.37
CA PRO A 215 -6.22 -12.08 12.83
C PRO A 215 -5.91 -13.39 13.54
N ALA A 216 -5.03 -13.36 14.55
CA ALA A 216 -4.76 -14.49 15.43
C ALA A 216 -5.64 -14.46 16.70
N SER A 217 -6.44 -13.41 16.90
CA SER A 217 -7.41 -13.28 17.99
C SER A 217 -8.55 -12.36 17.59
N ALA A 218 -9.68 -12.48 18.28
CA ALA A 218 -10.86 -11.61 18.06
C ALA A 218 -10.60 -10.13 18.40
N SER A 219 -9.62 -9.85 19.26
CA SER A 219 -9.20 -8.50 19.63
C SER A 219 -8.12 -7.91 18.72
N SER A 220 -7.70 -8.66 17.70
CA SER A 220 -6.66 -8.22 16.75
C SER A 220 -7.08 -6.95 16.00
N GLN A 221 -6.12 -6.06 15.77
CA GLN A 221 -6.30 -4.92 14.86
C GLN A 221 -6.72 -5.34 13.44
N ILE A 222 -6.35 -6.56 13.02
CA ILE A 222 -6.78 -7.11 11.74
C ILE A 222 -8.28 -7.42 11.78
N GLN A 223 -8.80 -7.93 12.92
CA GLN A 223 -10.24 -8.14 13.10
C GLN A 223 -10.99 -6.80 13.12
N GLU A 224 -10.49 -5.78 13.85
CA GLU A 224 -11.08 -4.43 13.84
C GLU A 224 -11.15 -3.87 12.40
N PHE A 225 -10.06 -4.03 11.61
CA PHE A 225 -10.08 -3.64 10.20
C PHE A 225 -11.19 -4.37 9.43
N LEU A 226 -11.29 -5.70 9.55
CA LEU A 226 -12.27 -6.50 8.84
C LEU A 226 -13.71 -6.10 9.18
N ASP A 227 -13.97 -5.82 10.45
CA ASP A 227 -15.30 -5.39 10.94
C ASP A 227 -15.67 -4.01 10.36
N LEU A 228 -14.76 -3.05 10.39
CA LEU A 228 -14.97 -1.70 9.91
C LEU A 228 -14.98 -1.62 8.37
N ASN A 229 -14.10 -2.35 7.70
CA ASN A 229 -14.07 -2.47 6.24
C ASN A 229 -15.21 -3.32 5.69
N ARG A 230 -15.87 -4.10 6.57
CA ARG A 230 -16.92 -5.07 6.24
C ARG A 230 -16.43 -6.18 5.29
N GLY A 231 -15.24 -6.70 5.58
CA GLY A 231 -14.59 -7.78 4.84
C GLY A 231 -13.13 -7.54 4.53
N ALA A 232 -12.53 -8.44 3.76
CA ALA A 232 -11.14 -8.37 3.32
C ALA A 232 -10.87 -7.11 2.49
N GLY A 233 -9.64 -6.57 2.59
CA GLY A 233 -9.27 -5.36 1.85
C GLY A 233 -7.84 -4.91 2.12
N ILE A 234 -7.40 -3.88 1.40
CA ILE A 234 -6.07 -3.29 1.57
C ILE A 234 -6.06 -2.38 2.80
N GLN A 235 -5.22 -2.73 3.77
CA GLN A 235 -5.06 -1.97 5.01
C GLN A 235 -4.09 -0.81 4.85
N HIS A 236 -2.96 -1.02 4.18
CA HIS A 236 -1.99 0.04 3.94
C HIS A 236 -1.18 -0.18 2.66
N ILE A 237 -0.56 0.91 2.24
CA ILE A 237 0.38 0.96 1.13
C ILE A 237 1.67 1.57 1.65
N ALA A 238 2.78 0.89 1.42
CA ALA A 238 4.11 1.41 1.72
C ALA A 238 4.68 2.17 0.53
N LEU A 239 5.10 3.40 0.80
CA LEU A 239 5.71 4.30 -0.17
C LEU A 239 7.22 4.38 0.10
N GLU A 240 8.02 4.02 -0.90
CA GLU A 240 9.48 4.13 -0.84
C GLU A 240 9.89 5.61 -0.80
N ALA A 241 10.62 6.00 0.24
CA ALA A 241 11.17 7.35 0.39
C ALA A 241 12.67 7.37 0.07
N ALA A 242 13.11 8.44 -0.59
CA ALA A 242 14.54 8.66 -0.84
C ALA A 242 15.30 8.96 0.47
N ASP A 243 14.68 9.74 1.35
CA ASP A 243 15.10 10.05 2.71
C ASP A 243 13.83 10.12 3.56
N VAL A 244 13.58 9.08 4.35
CA VAL A 244 12.34 8.97 5.13
C VAL A 244 12.26 10.02 6.23
N VAL A 245 13.40 10.38 6.86
CA VAL A 245 13.44 11.40 7.92
C VAL A 245 13.05 12.75 7.37
N GLN A 246 13.64 13.14 6.23
CA GLN A 246 13.31 14.41 5.57
C GLN A 246 11.88 14.40 5.04
N SER A 247 11.43 13.28 4.46
CA SER A 247 10.06 13.14 3.93
C SER A 247 9.02 13.31 5.03
N ILE A 248 9.20 12.68 6.19
CA ILE A 248 8.29 12.81 7.34
C ILE A 248 8.24 14.26 7.83
N ALA A 249 9.40 14.91 7.99
CA ALA A 249 9.44 16.31 8.41
C ALA A 249 8.66 17.22 7.46
N GLN A 250 8.81 17.02 6.15
CA GLN A 250 8.06 17.78 5.13
C GLN A 250 6.55 17.51 5.17
N LEU A 251 6.16 16.24 5.30
CA LEU A 251 4.75 15.84 5.34
C LEU A 251 4.07 16.34 6.62
N ARG A 252 4.75 16.30 7.77
CA ARG A 252 4.26 16.92 9.03
C ARG A 252 4.06 18.44 8.89
N GLN A 253 4.97 19.13 8.22
CA GLN A 253 4.82 20.57 7.95
C GLN A 253 3.60 20.87 7.07
N ARG A 254 3.19 19.93 6.22
CA ARG A 254 1.97 20.02 5.41
C ARG A 254 0.70 19.60 6.16
N GLY A 255 0.82 19.13 7.41
CA GLY A 255 -0.30 18.75 8.26
C GLY A 255 -0.59 17.25 8.32
N LEU A 256 0.21 16.39 7.69
CA LEU A 256 0.01 14.95 7.77
C LEU A 256 0.39 14.43 9.16
N SER A 257 -0.49 13.63 9.76
CA SER A 257 -0.30 13.04 11.09
C SER A 257 0.25 11.63 10.98
N PHE A 258 1.17 11.27 11.89
CA PHE A 258 1.79 9.96 11.99
C PHE A 258 1.44 9.29 13.33
N LEU A 259 1.49 7.97 13.36
CA LEU A 259 1.38 7.19 14.60
C LEU A 259 2.56 7.54 15.52
N PRO A 260 2.30 7.83 16.80
CA PRO A 260 3.36 8.21 17.73
C PRO A 260 4.19 7.00 18.15
N VAL A 261 5.51 7.18 18.19
CA VAL A 261 6.46 6.22 18.73
C VAL A 261 6.86 6.66 20.13
N PRO A 262 6.76 5.80 21.18
CA PRO A 262 7.09 6.18 22.54
C PRO A 262 8.60 6.43 22.69
N PRO A 263 9.03 7.39 23.53
CA PRO A 263 10.45 7.68 23.75
C PRO A 263 11.26 6.45 24.18
N THR A 264 10.67 5.56 24.98
CA THR A 264 11.31 4.32 25.45
C THR A 264 11.77 3.41 24.31
N TYR A 265 11.10 3.45 23.14
CA TYR A 265 11.57 2.73 21.95
C TYR A 265 13.00 3.13 21.56
N TYR A 266 13.31 4.42 21.66
CA TYR A 266 14.63 4.94 21.28
C TYR A 266 15.70 4.63 22.32
N ASP A 267 15.34 4.56 23.60
CA ASP A 267 16.26 4.13 24.68
C ASP A 267 16.65 2.66 24.49
N ASP A 268 15.70 1.80 24.14
CA ASP A 268 15.94 0.39 23.86
C ASP A 268 16.74 0.19 22.57
N LEU A 269 16.45 0.96 21.54
CA LEU A 269 17.15 0.89 20.24
C LEU A 269 18.63 1.21 20.36
N ARG A 270 19.02 2.18 21.22
CA ARG A 270 20.44 2.50 21.50
C ARG A 270 21.22 1.34 22.12
N GLN A 271 20.54 0.47 22.85
CA GLN A 271 21.15 -0.68 23.52
C GLN A 271 21.20 -1.93 22.64
N ARG A 272 20.53 -1.88 21.49
CA ARG A 272 20.44 -3.02 20.58
C ARG A 272 21.80 -3.33 19.93
N PRO A 273 22.24 -4.62 19.92
CA PRO A 273 23.47 -5.03 19.26
C PRO A 273 23.53 -4.55 17.80
N GLY A 274 24.68 -4.02 17.37
CA GLY A 274 24.88 -3.50 16.00
C GLY A 274 24.40 -2.06 15.82
N PHE A 275 24.06 -1.33 16.87
CA PHE A 275 23.75 0.11 16.76
C PHE A 275 24.95 0.88 16.19
N GLN A 276 24.77 1.56 15.04
CA GLN A 276 25.83 2.24 14.30
C GLN A 276 25.45 3.69 13.89
N LEU A 277 24.30 4.21 14.36
CA LEU A 277 23.87 5.56 14.02
C LEU A 277 24.75 6.61 14.71
N SER A 278 25.17 7.63 13.94
CA SER A 278 25.79 8.82 14.51
C SER A 278 24.79 9.61 15.37
N GLU A 279 25.28 10.44 16.31
CA GLU A 279 24.41 11.28 17.13
C GLU A 279 23.51 12.22 16.29
N LEU A 280 24.00 12.69 15.14
CA LEU A 280 23.21 13.53 14.23
C LEU A 280 22.05 12.75 13.63
N GLN A 281 22.31 11.55 13.09
CA GLN A 281 21.28 10.68 12.52
C GLN A 281 20.29 10.25 13.61
N TRP A 282 20.80 9.85 14.76
CA TRP A 282 20.00 9.47 15.91
C TRP A 282 19.00 10.56 16.32
N ASN A 283 19.49 11.79 16.52
CA ASN A 283 18.64 12.91 16.94
C ASN A 283 17.58 13.25 15.90
N ALA A 284 17.91 13.13 14.62
CA ALA A 284 16.95 13.34 13.53
C ALA A 284 15.87 12.23 13.52
N ILE A 285 16.26 10.98 13.63
CA ILE A 285 15.37 9.81 13.68
C ILE A 285 14.42 9.89 14.90
N ALA A 286 14.94 10.17 16.09
CA ALA A 286 14.14 10.28 17.30
C ALA A 286 13.17 11.48 17.26
N ARG A 287 13.62 12.62 16.72
CA ARG A 287 12.78 13.81 16.56
C ARG A 287 11.61 13.55 15.62
N GLU A 288 11.85 12.90 14.49
CA GLU A 288 10.82 12.59 13.49
C GLU A 288 10.07 11.29 13.78
N GLN A 289 10.38 10.63 14.90
CA GLN A 289 9.72 9.40 15.35
C GLN A 289 9.76 8.28 14.29
N VAL A 290 10.94 8.09 13.67
CA VAL A 290 11.18 7.02 12.70
C VAL A 290 11.52 5.73 13.43
N LEU A 291 10.92 4.63 13.03
CA LEU A 291 11.27 3.28 13.46
C LEU A 291 12.47 2.79 12.65
N VAL A 292 13.40 2.09 13.30
CA VAL A 292 14.61 1.55 12.66
C VAL A 292 14.79 0.10 13.03
N ASP A 293 14.97 -0.75 12.03
CA ASP A 293 15.25 -2.16 12.23
C ASP A 293 16.43 -2.63 11.37
N TRP A 294 17.18 -3.63 11.85
CA TRP A 294 18.27 -4.27 11.11
C TRP A 294 18.44 -5.73 11.54
N PRO A 295 18.88 -6.62 10.64
CA PRO A 295 19.24 -7.99 11.00
C PRO A 295 20.45 -8.00 11.95
N PRO A 296 20.47 -8.84 13.00
CA PRO A 296 21.56 -8.89 13.96
C PRO A 296 22.96 -9.17 13.35
N ASP A 297 22.98 -9.96 12.28
CA ASP A 297 24.18 -10.33 11.51
C ASP A 297 24.61 -9.27 10.48
N ARG A 298 23.77 -8.24 10.25
CA ARG A 298 24.00 -7.23 9.22
C ARG A 298 23.43 -5.86 9.60
N PRO A 299 24.06 -5.17 10.56
CA PRO A 299 23.56 -3.89 11.07
C PRO A 299 23.47 -2.76 10.03
N GLU A 300 24.26 -2.84 8.96
CA GLU A 300 24.23 -1.88 7.85
C GLU A 300 22.99 -1.98 6.96
N ALA A 301 22.28 -3.11 6.99
CA ALA A 301 21.05 -3.33 6.22
C ALA A 301 19.82 -2.78 6.96
N MET A 302 19.78 -1.48 7.21
CA MET A 302 18.72 -0.83 7.97
C MET A 302 17.46 -0.61 7.15
N LEU A 303 16.32 -0.82 7.79
CA LEU A 303 14.99 -0.42 7.37
C LEU A 303 14.50 0.72 8.26
N LEU A 304 14.14 1.85 7.66
CA LEU A 304 13.57 2.98 8.36
C LEU A 304 12.11 3.14 7.92
N GLN A 305 11.19 3.21 8.89
CA GLN A 305 9.75 3.20 8.62
C GLN A 305 9.01 4.18 9.52
N ALA A 306 7.93 4.75 9.00
CA ALA A 306 6.93 5.47 9.79
C ALA A 306 5.55 5.26 9.18
N PHE A 307 4.51 5.37 9.99
CA PHE A 307 3.14 5.07 9.62
C PHE A 307 2.26 6.28 9.88
N THR A 308 1.43 6.65 8.90
CA THR A 308 0.46 7.73 9.10
C THR A 308 -0.65 7.29 10.03
N GLN A 309 -1.34 8.25 10.64
CA GLN A 309 -2.68 7.99 11.15
C GLN A 309 -3.58 7.57 9.97
N PRO A 310 -4.67 6.81 10.23
CA PRO A 310 -5.66 6.52 9.21
C PRO A 310 -6.11 7.78 8.49
N ILE A 311 -6.17 7.73 7.15
CA ILE A 311 -6.49 8.91 6.34
C ILE A 311 -8.00 9.12 6.14
N PHE A 312 -8.80 8.07 6.26
CA PHE A 312 -10.25 8.13 6.17
C PHE A 312 -10.90 8.28 7.55
N ALA A 313 -12.17 8.63 7.58
CA ALA A 313 -12.93 8.75 8.83
C ALA A 313 -13.02 7.42 9.61
N GLN A 314 -13.11 6.30 8.89
CA GLN A 314 -12.96 4.97 9.48
C GLN A 314 -11.47 4.60 9.52
N PRO A 315 -10.95 4.01 10.62
CA PRO A 315 -9.54 3.66 10.75
C PRO A 315 -9.19 2.37 9.98
N THR A 316 -9.49 2.35 8.68
CA THR A 316 -9.32 1.19 7.80
C THR A 316 -8.11 1.28 6.89
N PHE A 317 -7.61 2.50 6.61
CA PHE A 317 -6.51 2.66 5.66
C PHE A 317 -5.51 3.72 6.10
N PHE A 318 -4.22 3.42 5.97
CA PHE A 318 -3.12 4.34 6.24
C PHE A 318 -1.96 4.15 5.24
N PHE A 319 -1.00 5.05 5.25
CA PHE A 319 0.24 4.91 4.50
C PHE A 319 1.42 4.56 5.42
N GLU A 320 2.32 3.75 4.90
CA GLU A 320 3.66 3.57 5.43
C GLU A 320 4.64 4.37 4.57
N LEU A 321 5.63 5.01 5.18
CA LEU A 321 6.82 5.50 4.51
C LEU A 321 7.97 4.57 4.86
N ILE A 322 8.68 4.06 3.85
CA ILE A 322 9.78 3.12 4.02
C ILE A 322 11.02 3.59 3.28
N GLN A 323 12.17 3.51 3.95
CA GLN A 323 13.48 3.65 3.32
C GLN A 323 14.28 2.38 3.58
N ARG A 324 14.73 1.76 2.48
CA ARG A 324 15.61 0.59 2.50
C ARG A 324 17.03 1.07 2.30
N GLN A 325 17.86 1.00 3.34
CA GLN A 325 19.26 1.44 3.28
C GLN A 325 20.02 0.63 2.23
N HIS A 326 20.79 1.33 1.39
CA HIS A 326 21.77 0.70 0.54
C HIS A 326 23.06 0.47 1.34
N TYR A 327 23.64 -0.71 1.20
CA TYR A 327 24.89 -1.09 1.86
C TYR A 327 25.78 -1.88 0.90
N GLN A 328 27.07 -1.92 1.21
CA GLN A 328 28.06 -2.56 0.34
C GLN A 328 28.40 -3.94 0.88
N ILE A 329 28.29 -4.96 0.01
CA ILE A 329 28.83 -6.30 0.24
C ILE A 329 29.87 -6.55 -0.82
N GLU A 330 31.13 -6.74 -0.41
CA GLU A 330 32.26 -6.90 -1.31
C GLU A 330 32.29 -5.79 -2.38
N GLN A 331 32.00 -6.10 -3.66
CA GLN A 331 31.98 -5.15 -4.77
C GLN A 331 30.54 -4.81 -5.25
N ARG A 332 29.51 -5.21 -4.51
CA ARG A 332 28.10 -5.02 -4.88
C ARG A 332 27.40 -4.11 -3.90
N VAL A 333 26.56 -3.22 -4.41
CA VAL A 333 25.61 -2.45 -3.61
C VAL A 333 24.33 -3.26 -3.52
N GLU A 334 23.92 -3.60 -2.32
CA GLU A 334 22.63 -4.23 -2.04
C GLU A 334 21.73 -3.27 -1.27
N GLN A 335 20.42 -3.54 -1.34
CA GLN A 335 19.39 -2.81 -0.60
C GLN A 335 18.88 -3.70 0.54
N ALA A 336 18.57 -3.09 1.68
CA ALA A 336 18.00 -3.79 2.82
C ALA A 336 16.71 -4.52 2.43
N LYS A 337 16.65 -5.80 2.77
CA LYS A 337 15.55 -6.72 2.45
C LYS A 337 14.67 -6.96 3.68
N GLY A 338 13.52 -7.61 3.49
CA GLY A 338 12.61 -7.95 4.57
C GLY A 338 11.61 -6.84 4.89
N PHE A 339 10.94 -6.95 6.02
CA PHE A 339 9.85 -6.06 6.45
C PHE A 339 10.09 -5.44 7.83
N GLY A 340 11.28 -5.65 8.43
CA GLY A 340 11.62 -5.09 9.73
C GLY A 340 10.74 -5.68 10.85
N GLU A 341 11.06 -6.87 11.35
CA GLU A 341 10.25 -7.53 12.39
C GLU A 341 10.06 -6.66 13.63
N GLY A 342 11.13 -5.98 14.06
CA GLY A 342 11.08 -5.05 15.19
C GLY A 342 10.16 -3.86 14.92
N ASN A 343 10.23 -3.29 13.73
CA ASN A 343 9.37 -2.18 13.32
C ASN A 343 7.91 -2.62 13.18
N PHE A 344 7.67 -3.82 12.63
CA PHE A 344 6.33 -4.37 12.49
C PHE A 344 5.68 -4.63 13.86
N ARG A 345 6.46 -5.13 14.83
CA ARG A 345 5.98 -5.27 16.20
C ARG A 345 5.67 -3.90 16.83
N ALA A 346 6.55 -2.91 16.64
CA ALA A 346 6.32 -1.54 17.15
C ALA A 346 5.07 -0.88 16.54
N LEU A 347 4.81 -1.09 15.24
CA LEU A 347 3.57 -0.70 14.58
C LEU A 347 2.36 -1.36 15.24
N PHE A 348 2.41 -2.69 15.41
CA PHE A 348 1.32 -3.45 16.01
C PHE A 348 0.94 -2.91 17.40
N GLU A 349 1.93 -2.69 18.27
CA GLU A 349 1.75 -2.10 19.59
C GLU A 349 1.25 -0.64 19.52
N ALA A 350 1.66 0.14 18.50
CA ALA A 350 1.16 1.50 18.32
C ALA A 350 -0.33 1.52 17.96
N ILE A 351 -0.77 0.61 17.09
CA ILE A 351 -2.18 0.48 16.71
C ILE A 351 -3.01 -0.04 17.90
N GLU A 352 -2.50 -0.99 18.70
CA GLU A 352 -3.18 -1.41 19.94
C GLU A 352 -3.42 -0.23 20.89
N ARG A 353 -2.43 0.67 21.05
CA ARG A 353 -2.61 1.89 21.86
C ARG A 353 -3.72 2.79 21.31
N GLU A 354 -3.84 2.92 19.99
CA GLU A 354 -4.93 3.68 19.37
C GLU A 354 -6.28 2.96 19.54
N GLN A 355 -6.34 1.63 19.43
CA GLN A 355 -7.54 0.84 19.74
C GLN A 355 -8.00 1.05 21.18
N MET A 356 -7.08 1.06 22.16
CA MET A 356 -7.42 1.36 23.55
C MET A 356 -7.97 2.77 23.73
N LYS A 357 -7.41 3.78 23.07
CA LYS A 357 -7.93 5.15 23.12
C LYS A 357 -9.34 5.28 22.54
N ARG A 358 -9.65 4.51 21.52
CA ARG A 358 -10.99 4.43 20.91
C ARG A 358 -11.94 3.54 21.69
N GLY A 359 -11.46 2.72 22.63
CA GLY A 359 -12.25 1.77 23.41
C GLY A 359 -12.62 0.48 22.66
N SER A 360 -12.01 0.21 21.50
CA SER A 360 -12.18 -1.04 20.74
C SER A 360 -11.29 -2.19 21.23
N LEU A 361 -10.26 -1.90 22.03
CA LEU A 361 -9.43 -2.87 22.75
C LEU A 361 -9.44 -2.52 24.25
N ARG A 362 -9.65 -3.54 25.12
CA ARG A 362 -9.70 -3.39 26.58
C ARG A 362 -8.51 -4.05 27.26
#